data_bf2e3c42cefdef24be6ed0125650f60a
#
_entry.id   bf2e3c42cefdef24be6ed0125650f60a
#
_cell.length_a   1.000
_cell.length_b   1.000
_cell.length_c   1.000
_cell.angle_alpha   90.00
_cell.angle_beta   90.00
_cell.angle_gamma   90.00
#
_symmetry.space_group_name_H-M   'P 1'
#
loop_
_entity.id
_entity.type
_entity.pdbx_description
1 polymer ?
#
loop_
_entity_poly.entity_id
_entity_poly.type
_entity_poly.pdbx_seq_one_letter_code
_entity_poly.pdbx_strand_id
1 'polypeptide(L)'
;ATAAGYVRTIIQFGEANGMNMEQWRLSRKNNPFLVEGKEKKAKMADKNLQFCRDLMSDPKKIKKFLSQHVVYQEAAKRILAKGEDMTDRDRRDVRRLGTCALYAAICVRGAAIRKSSALRILVDGAKPNLLLVAVGDRKHYEIRFSKQDVKGEYVELPPIPVRNDKY
;
A
#
# COMPACT_ATOMS: atom_id res chain seq x y z
N ALA A 1 15.02 8.77 9.48
CA ALA A 1 14.50 8.30 10.77
C ALA A 1 14.35 9.50 11.71
N THR A 2 13.28 9.58 12.48
CA THR A 2 13.01 10.67 13.41
C THR A 2 13.59 10.33 14.78
N ALA A 3 13.94 11.34 15.58
CA ALA A 3 14.40 11.17 16.96
C ALA A 3 13.49 10.24 17.77
N ALA A 4 12.16 10.38 17.64
CA ALA A 4 11.19 9.48 18.25
C ALA A 4 11.31 8.01 17.82
N GLY A 5 11.75 7.76 16.57
CA GLY A 5 12.02 6.42 16.08
C GLY A 5 13.26 5.81 16.75
N TYR A 6 14.34 6.55 16.86
CA TYR A 6 15.54 6.10 17.54
C TYR A 6 15.30 5.80 19.02
N VAL A 7 14.62 6.70 19.73
CA VAL A 7 14.28 6.48 21.15
C VAL A 7 13.43 5.21 21.32
N ARG A 8 12.50 4.95 20.43
CA ARG A 8 11.72 3.69 20.45
C ARG A 8 12.62 2.46 20.28
N THR A 9 13.54 2.51 19.33
CA THR A 9 14.47 1.39 19.08
C THR A 9 15.38 1.15 20.28
N ILE A 10 15.90 2.21 20.92
CA ILE A 10 16.71 2.12 22.12
C ILE A 10 15.93 1.47 23.26
N ILE A 11 14.67 1.90 23.49
CA ILE A 11 13.81 1.30 24.52
C ILE A 11 13.61 -0.20 24.25
N GLN A 12 13.24 -0.57 23.02
CA GLN A 12 13.02 -1.96 22.64
C GLN A 12 14.27 -2.83 22.81
N PHE A 13 15.44 -2.29 22.42
CA PHE A 13 16.70 -2.99 22.60
C PHE A 13 17.07 -3.17 24.08
N GLY A 14 16.92 -2.12 24.89
CA GLY A 14 17.19 -2.18 26.34
C GLY A 14 16.29 -3.20 27.03
N GLU A 15 14.99 -3.20 26.73
CA GLU A 15 14.03 -4.16 27.28
C GLU A 15 14.37 -5.60 26.90
N ALA A 16 14.74 -5.84 25.63
CA ALA A 16 15.16 -7.16 25.16
C ALA A 16 16.43 -7.67 25.86
N ASN A 17 17.24 -6.78 26.41
CA ASN A 17 18.47 -7.09 27.18
C ASN A 17 18.26 -6.97 28.70
N GLY A 18 17.02 -6.96 29.19
CA GLY A 18 16.72 -6.93 30.63
C GLY A 18 17.00 -5.60 31.34
N MET A 19 17.23 -4.51 30.59
CA MET A 19 17.49 -3.19 31.17
C MET A 19 16.19 -2.50 31.61
N ASN A 20 16.24 -1.80 32.75
CA ASN A 20 15.12 -0.94 33.16
C ASN A 20 15.06 0.30 32.26
N MET A 21 14.06 0.37 31.38
CA MET A 21 13.86 1.47 30.45
C MET A 21 12.74 2.44 30.85
N GLU A 22 12.28 2.39 32.09
CA GLU A 22 11.15 3.20 32.56
C GLU A 22 11.40 4.71 32.42
N GLN A 23 12.57 5.20 32.82
CA GLN A 23 12.93 6.61 32.65
C GLN A 23 12.93 7.05 31.17
N TRP A 24 13.37 6.18 30.28
CA TRP A 24 13.34 6.43 28.84
C TRP A 24 11.91 6.48 28.28
N ARG A 25 11.04 5.62 28.79
CA ARG A 25 9.59 5.64 28.45
C ARG A 25 8.94 6.94 28.93
N LEU A 26 9.23 7.37 30.16
CA LEU A 26 8.72 8.63 30.72
C LEU A 26 9.25 9.84 29.96
N SER A 27 10.55 9.89 29.70
CA SER A 27 11.17 10.94 28.89
C SER A 27 10.55 11.03 27.50
N ARG A 28 10.34 9.88 26.83
CA ARG A 28 9.67 9.84 25.53
C ARG A 28 8.23 10.36 25.57
N LYS A 29 7.49 10.08 26.66
CA LYS A 29 6.11 10.52 26.85
C LYS A 29 6.02 12.02 27.12
N ASN A 30 6.97 12.57 27.89
CA ASN A 30 6.92 13.91 28.42
C ASN A 30 7.78 14.93 27.65
N ASN A 31 8.65 14.46 26.73
CA ASN A 31 9.51 15.36 25.95
C ASN A 31 8.69 16.07 24.85
N PRO A 32 8.57 17.42 24.90
CA PRO A 32 7.75 18.17 23.95
C PRO A 32 8.12 17.93 22.48
N PHE A 33 9.42 17.83 22.16
CA PHE A 33 9.89 17.62 20.79
C PHE A 33 9.49 16.25 20.26
N LEU A 34 9.46 15.22 21.11
CA LEU A 34 9.07 13.87 20.73
C LEU A 34 7.55 13.76 20.57
N VAL A 35 6.78 14.45 21.41
CA VAL A 35 5.32 14.56 21.33
C VAL A 35 4.93 15.31 20.08
N GLU A 36 5.49 16.50 19.84
CA GLU A 36 5.25 17.28 18.62
C GLU A 36 5.60 16.51 17.35
N GLY A 37 6.72 15.79 17.34
CA GLY A 37 7.12 14.93 16.23
C GLY A 37 6.12 13.78 15.96
N LYS A 38 5.46 13.26 17.00
CA LYS A 38 4.39 12.26 16.86
C LYS A 38 3.13 12.87 16.28
N GLU A 39 2.73 14.05 16.75
CA GLU A 39 1.55 14.77 16.26
C GLU A 39 1.72 15.21 14.80
N LYS A 40 2.89 15.73 14.43
CA LYS A 40 3.22 16.05 13.02
C LYS A 40 3.13 14.84 12.11
N LYS A 41 3.50 13.64 12.60
CA LYS A 41 3.36 12.40 11.83
C LYS A 41 1.92 11.91 11.73
N ALA A 42 1.08 12.21 12.69
CA ALA A 42 -0.34 11.82 12.68
C ALA A 42 -1.16 12.66 11.69
N LYS A 43 -0.68 13.87 11.38
CA LYS A 43 -1.35 14.77 10.42
C LYS A 43 -0.85 14.50 8.99
N MET A 44 -1.77 14.57 8.04
CA MET A 44 -1.40 14.56 6.63
C MET A 44 -0.61 15.83 6.31
N ALA A 45 0.50 15.71 5.56
CA ALA A 45 1.26 16.87 5.12
C ALA A 45 0.37 17.81 4.28
N ASP A 46 0.52 19.12 4.47
CA ASP A 46 -0.36 20.12 3.84
C ASP A 46 -0.45 19.97 2.32
N LYS A 47 0.67 19.67 1.67
CA LYS A 47 0.69 19.37 0.22
C LYS A 47 -0.20 18.19 -0.17
N ASN A 48 -0.25 17.15 0.67
CA ASN A 48 -1.08 15.98 0.40
C ASN A 48 -2.55 16.28 0.67
N LEU A 49 -2.83 17.07 1.70
CA LEU A 49 -4.17 17.55 1.99
C LEU A 49 -4.68 18.45 0.85
N GLN A 50 -3.84 19.37 0.36
CA GLN A 50 -4.19 20.20 -0.78
C GLN A 50 -4.42 19.37 -2.04
N PHE A 51 -3.55 18.40 -2.33
CA PHE A 51 -3.76 17.46 -3.44
C PHE A 51 -5.12 16.74 -3.34
N CYS A 52 -5.49 16.25 -2.15
CA CYS A 52 -6.79 15.60 -1.96
C CYS A 52 -7.95 16.57 -2.20
N ARG A 53 -7.86 17.82 -1.72
CA ARG A 53 -8.87 18.84 -1.95
C ARG A 53 -9.00 19.17 -3.45
N ASP A 54 -7.89 19.37 -4.14
CA ASP A 54 -7.85 19.68 -5.58
C ASP A 54 -8.40 18.51 -6.41
N LEU A 55 -8.13 17.29 -5.99
CA LEU A 55 -8.67 16.09 -6.61
C LEU A 55 -10.20 16.03 -6.44
N MET A 56 -10.69 16.24 -5.22
CA MET A 56 -12.11 16.14 -4.88
C MET A 56 -12.96 17.29 -5.44
N SER A 57 -12.35 18.43 -5.74
CA SER A 57 -13.05 19.60 -6.29
C SER A 57 -13.34 19.50 -7.80
N ASP A 58 -12.69 18.56 -8.51
CA ASP A 58 -12.80 18.45 -9.97
C ASP A 58 -13.15 17.01 -10.40
N PRO A 59 -14.39 16.75 -10.84
CA PRO A 59 -14.81 15.44 -11.32
C PRO A 59 -13.94 14.86 -12.44
N LYS A 60 -13.36 15.71 -13.30
CA LYS A 60 -12.46 15.25 -14.37
C LYS A 60 -11.15 14.73 -13.81
N LYS A 61 -10.62 15.37 -12.76
CA LYS A 61 -9.43 14.88 -12.05
C LYS A 61 -9.71 13.56 -11.32
N ILE A 62 -10.86 13.43 -10.67
CA ILE A 62 -11.30 12.17 -10.05
C ILE A 62 -11.37 11.06 -11.10
N LYS A 63 -12.05 11.28 -12.21
CA LYS A 63 -12.16 10.30 -13.31
C LYS A 63 -10.78 9.87 -13.83
N LYS A 64 -9.88 10.85 -14.08
CA LYS A 64 -8.50 10.59 -14.49
C LYS A 64 -7.74 9.77 -13.45
N PHE A 65 -7.89 10.07 -12.17
CA PHE A 65 -7.25 9.33 -11.08
C PHE A 65 -7.76 7.89 -11.02
N LEU A 66 -9.08 7.69 -11.05
CA LEU A 66 -9.70 6.37 -11.00
C LEU A 66 -9.38 5.49 -12.22
N SER A 67 -9.14 6.10 -13.40
CA SER A 67 -8.77 5.38 -14.62
C SER A 67 -7.25 5.17 -14.80
N GLN A 68 -6.43 5.59 -13.85
CA GLN A 68 -4.97 5.53 -14.00
C GLN A 68 -4.44 4.11 -14.25
N HIS A 69 -5.06 3.10 -13.66
CA HIS A 69 -4.72 1.70 -13.90
C HIS A 69 -4.90 1.28 -15.35
N VAL A 70 -5.94 1.79 -16.04
CA VAL A 70 -6.18 1.52 -17.47
C VAL A 70 -5.07 2.17 -18.31
N VAL A 71 -4.70 3.41 -17.99
CA VAL A 71 -3.62 4.13 -18.71
C VAL A 71 -2.31 3.36 -18.65
N TYR A 72 -1.93 2.86 -17.46
CA TYR A 72 -0.72 2.02 -17.31
C TYR A 72 -0.83 0.70 -18.07
N GLN A 73 -2.00 0.05 -18.01
CA GLN A 73 -2.23 -1.20 -18.72
C GLN A 73 -2.10 -1.03 -20.25
N GLU A 74 -2.73 0.00 -20.80
CA GLU A 74 -2.65 0.27 -22.24
C GLU A 74 -1.24 0.66 -22.68
N ALA A 75 -0.50 1.40 -21.86
CA ALA A 75 0.90 1.70 -22.11
C ALA A 75 1.77 0.41 -22.14
N ALA A 76 1.53 -0.51 -21.20
CA ALA A 76 2.21 -1.81 -21.18
C ALA A 76 1.87 -2.65 -22.41
N LYS A 77 0.60 -2.72 -22.80
CA LYS A 77 0.13 -3.46 -23.99
C LYS A 77 0.79 -2.94 -25.28
N ARG A 78 0.94 -1.62 -25.43
CA ARG A 78 1.60 -1.03 -26.61
C ARG A 78 3.06 -1.49 -26.73
N ILE A 79 3.76 -1.60 -25.61
CA ILE A 79 5.14 -2.10 -25.62
C ILE A 79 5.16 -3.61 -25.93
N LEU A 80 4.25 -4.38 -25.31
CA LEU A 80 4.12 -5.82 -25.57
C LEU A 80 3.79 -6.14 -27.02
N ALA A 81 3.11 -5.27 -27.73
CA ALA A 81 2.79 -5.43 -29.16
C ALA A 81 4.03 -5.46 -30.07
N LYS A 82 5.22 -5.05 -29.57
CA LYS A 82 6.49 -5.19 -30.30
C LYS A 82 6.95 -6.66 -30.43
N GLY A 83 6.38 -7.57 -29.62
CA GLY A 83 6.71 -8.98 -29.67
C GLY A 83 8.19 -9.26 -29.43
N GLU A 84 8.83 -9.94 -30.37
CA GLU A 84 10.25 -10.34 -30.30
C GLU A 84 11.20 -9.13 -30.38
N ASP A 85 10.78 -8.03 -31.00
CA ASP A 85 11.57 -6.80 -31.13
C ASP A 85 11.70 -5.98 -29.81
N MET A 86 11.20 -6.50 -28.70
CA MET A 86 11.33 -5.85 -27.41
C MET A 86 12.77 -5.83 -26.92
N THR A 87 13.26 -4.61 -26.67
CA THR A 87 14.56 -4.39 -26.00
C THR A 87 14.47 -4.72 -24.50
N ASP A 88 15.62 -4.85 -23.85
CA ASP A 88 15.67 -5.01 -22.37
C ASP A 88 15.09 -3.82 -21.62
N ARG A 89 15.15 -2.62 -22.21
CA ARG A 89 14.46 -1.45 -21.65
C ARG A 89 12.95 -1.61 -21.76
N ASP A 90 12.43 -2.06 -22.89
CA ASP A 90 11.01 -2.33 -23.08
C ASP A 90 10.51 -3.36 -22.07
N ARG A 91 11.25 -4.45 -21.85
CA ARG A 91 10.92 -5.48 -20.85
C ARG A 91 10.84 -4.93 -19.43
N ARG A 92 11.78 -4.04 -19.05
CA ARG A 92 11.75 -3.36 -17.74
C ARG A 92 10.55 -2.41 -17.63
N ASP A 93 10.26 -1.65 -18.68
CA ASP A 93 9.14 -0.71 -18.71
C ASP A 93 7.79 -1.44 -18.65
N VAL A 94 7.62 -2.56 -19.34
CA VAL A 94 6.43 -3.42 -19.23
C VAL A 94 6.21 -3.90 -17.80
N ARG A 95 7.26 -4.41 -17.14
CA ARG A 95 7.16 -4.86 -15.73
C ARG A 95 6.75 -3.70 -14.81
N ARG A 96 7.38 -2.52 -14.96
CA ARG A 96 7.07 -1.33 -14.18
C ARG A 96 5.62 -0.88 -14.39
N LEU A 97 5.19 -0.75 -15.63
CA LEU A 97 3.83 -0.33 -15.99
C LEU A 97 2.79 -1.35 -15.53
N GLY A 98 3.04 -2.64 -15.71
CA GLY A 98 2.17 -3.71 -15.23
C GLY A 98 2.02 -3.69 -13.70
N THR A 99 3.12 -3.53 -12.96
CA THR A 99 3.08 -3.38 -11.50
C THR A 99 2.30 -2.14 -11.07
N CYS A 100 2.51 -1.00 -11.74
CA CYS A 100 1.74 0.23 -11.46
C CYS A 100 0.25 0.05 -11.77
N ALA A 101 -0.08 -0.60 -12.88
CA ALA A 101 -1.46 -0.90 -13.25
C ALA A 101 -2.15 -1.78 -12.21
N LEU A 102 -1.49 -2.87 -11.79
CA LEU A 102 -2.03 -3.78 -10.78
C LEU A 102 -2.26 -3.07 -9.44
N TYR A 103 -1.24 -2.34 -8.96
CA TYR A 103 -1.36 -1.62 -7.70
C TYR A 103 -2.47 -0.56 -7.73
N ALA A 104 -2.55 0.23 -8.81
CA ALA A 104 -3.60 1.22 -8.98
C ALA A 104 -4.98 0.56 -9.07
N ALA A 105 -5.13 -0.56 -9.78
CA ALA A 105 -6.38 -1.29 -9.87
C ALA A 105 -6.84 -1.82 -8.49
N ILE A 106 -5.93 -2.38 -7.70
CA ILE A 106 -6.25 -2.84 -6.34
C ILE A 106 -6.71 -1.68 -5.45
N CYS A 107 -6.01 -0.53 -5.50
CA CYS A 107 -6.37 0.64 -4.71
C CYS A 107 -7.73 1.24 -5.10
N VAL A 108 -8.09 1.18 -6.39
CA VAL A 108 -9.33 1.77 -6.92
C VAL A 108 -10.52 0.81 -6.79
N ARG A 109 -10.31 -0.49 -7.04
CA ARG A 109 -11.38 -1.49 -7.12
C ARG A 109 -11.56 -2.32 -5.85
N GLY A 110 -10.56 -2.37 -5.01
CA GLY A 110 -10.57 -3.09 -3.74
C GLY A 110 -10.50 -2.13 -2.57
N ALA A 111 -9.32 -1.95 -2.04
CA ALA A 111 -9.05 -1.05 -0.93
C ALA A 111 -7.69 -0.39 -1.09
N ALA A 112 -7.56 0.82 -0.56
CA ALA A 112 -6.28 1.54 -0.52
C ALA A 112 -5.32 0.86 0.47
N ILE A 113 -4.62 -0.17 0.01
CA ILE A 113 -3.66 -0.94 0.81
C ILE A 113 -2.29 -0.24 0.83
N ARG A 114 -1.53 -0.47 1.89
CA ARG A 114 -0.16 0.05 1.97
C ARG A 114 0.73 -0.62 0.92
N LYS A 115 1.69 0.13 0.36
CA LYS A 115 2.68 -0.40 -0.60
C LYS A 115 3.36 -1.67 -0.08
N SER A 116 3.74 -1.71 1.20
CA SER A 116 4.38 -2.87 1.82
C SER A 116 3.48 -4.12 1.85
N SER A 117 2.17 -3.94 2.01
CA SER A 117 1.21 -5.05 1.94
C SER A 117 0.93 -5.45 0.50
N ALA A 118 0.87 -4.48 -0.43
CA ALA A 118 0.70 -4.76 -1.86
C ALA A 118 1.83 -5.62 -2.44
N LEU A 119 3.07 -5.39 -1.99
CA LEU A 119 4.23 -6.19 -2.40
C LEU A 119 4.21 -7.65 -1.88
N ARG A 120 3.30 -7.98 -0.97
CA ARG A 120 3.09 -9.33 -0.45
C ARG A 120 1.92 -10.05 -1.10
N ILE A 121 1.32 -9.47 -2.13
CA ILE A 121 0.25 -10.13 -2.89
C ILE A 121 0.88 -11.18 -3.80
N LEU A 122 0.51 -12.43 -3.54
CA LEU A 122 0.91 -13.60 -4.30
C LEU A 122 -0.28 -14.09 -5.13
N VAL A 123 -0.07 -14.22 -6.43
CA VAL A 123 -1.09 -14.67 -7.38
C VAL A 123 -1.07 -16.19 -7.50
N ASP A 124 0.11 -16.78 -7.33
CA ASP A 124 0.39 -18.21 -7.45
C ASP A 124 1.31 -18.70 -6.33
N GLY A 125 1.67 -19.97 -6.37
CA GLY A 125 2.54 -20.62 -5.39
C GLY A 125 1.77 -21.37 -4.31
N ALA A 126 2.48 -21.82 -3.26
CA ALA A 126 1.93 -22.70 -2.23
C ALA A 126 0.83 -22.04 -1.37
N LYS A 127 0.86 -20.71 -1.23
CA LYS A 127 -0.13 -19.95 -0.43
C LYS A 127 -0.45 -18.63 -1.14
N PRO A 128 -1.20 -18.67 -2.26
CA PRO A 128 -1.65 -17.45 -2.91
C PRO A 128 -2.61 -16.70 -1.98
N ASN A 129 -2.57 -15.37 -2.03
CA ASN A 129 -3.49 -14.52 -1.25
C ASN A 129 -4.36 -13.59 -2.13
N LEU A 130 -4.16 -13.62 -3.46
CA LEU A 130 -5.12 -13.13 -4.43
C LEU A 130 -5.87 -14.33 -5.01
N LEU A 131 -7.11 -14.52 -4.59
CA LEU A 131 -7.92 -15.70 -4.89
C LEU A 131 -9.06 -15.35 -5.81
N LEU A 132 -9.34 -16.21 -6.78
CA LEU A 132 -10.58 -16.14 -7.56
C LEU A 132 -11.67 -16.91 -6.80
N VAL A 133 -12.68 -16.20 -6.33
CA VAL A 133 -13.78 -16.75 -5.53
C VAL A 133 -15.06 -16.75 -6.37
N ALA A 134 -15.78 -17.87 -6.33
CA ALA A 134 -17.08 -18.01 -6.94
C ALA A 134 -18.18 -17.89 -5.86
N VAL A 135 -19.16 -17.02 -6.12
CA VAL A 135 -20.36 -16.88 -5.28
C VAL A 135 -21.57 -17.00 -6.21
N GLY A 136 -22.20 -18.16 -6.22
CA GLY A 136 -23.17 -18.54 -7.24
C GLY A 136 -22.53 -18.51 -8.62
N ASP A 137 -23.19 -17.87 -9.58
CA ASP A 137 -22.68 -17.74 -10.96
C ASP A 137 -21.65 -16.61 -11.15
N ARG A 138 -21.36 -15.85 -10.10
CA ARG A 138 -20.44 -14.71 -10.18
C ARG A 138 -19.05 -15.09 -9.65
N LYS A 139 -18.04 -14.69 -10.39
CA LYS A 139 -16.63 -14.82 -9.97
C LYS A 139 -16.04 -13.44 -9.72
N HIS A 140 -15.31 -13.29 -8.63
CA HIS A 140 -14.56 -12.09 -8.32
C HIS A 140 -13.23 -12.45 -7.67
N TYR A 141 -12.28 -11.51 -7.69
CA TYR A 141 -11.03 -11.69 -6.96
C TYR A 141 -11.16 -11.16 -5.53
N GLU A 142 -10.55 -11.89 -4.60
CA GLU A 142 -10.40 -11.45 -3.21
C GLU A 142 -8.94 -11.44 -2.81
N ILE A 143 -8.53 -10.41 -2.05
CA ILE A 143 -7.23 -10.38 -1.40
C ILE A 143 -7.42 -10.80 0.05
N ARG A 144 -6.71 -11.84 0.47
CA ARG A 144 -6.71 -12.34 1.84
C ARG A 144 -5.33 -12.14 2.46
N PHE A 145 -5.23 -11.23 3.41
CA PHE A 145 -4.01 -11.02 4.17
C PHE A 145 -4.03 -11.84 5.46
N SER A 146 -2.97 -12.59 5.70
CA SER A 146 -2.71 -13.20 6.99
C SER A 146 -2.22 -12.16 8.00
N LYS A 147 -2.22 -12.50 9.29
CA LYS A 147 -1.68 -11.65 10.36
C LYS A 147 -0.23 -11.21 10.09
N GLN A 148 0.55 -12.01 9.37
CA GLN A 148 1.95 -11.73 9.03
C GLN A 148 2.09 -10.70 7.89
N ASP A 149 1.05 -10.54 7.07
CA ASP A 149 1.05 -9.63 5.90
C ASP A 149 0.68 -8.20 6.26
N VAL A 150 0.11 -8.00 7.45
CA VAL A 150 -0.32 -6.69 7.94
C VAL A 150 0.52 -6.26 9.12
N LYS A 151 0.81 -4.95 9.18
CA LYS A 151 1.55 -4.37 10.29
C LYS A 151 0.59 -4.03 11.43
N GLY A 152 0.62 -4.78 12.50
CA GLY A 152 -0.18 -4.51 13.71
C GLY A 152 -0.51 -5.79 14.46
N GLU A 153 -1.10 -5.65 15.63
CA GLU A 153 -1.53 -6.75 16.51
C GLU A 153 -2.93 -7.28 16.14
N TYR A 154 -3.36 -7.02 14.92
CA TYR A 154 -4.74 -7.24 14.53
C TYR A 154 -5.04 -8.68 14.13
N VAL A 155 -6.23 -9.06 14.49
CA VAL A 155 -7.00 -10.21 14.03
C VAL A 155 -7.00 -10.26 12.50
N GLU A 156 -7.22 -11.41 11.92
CA GLU A 156 -7.40 -11.59 10.48
C GLU A 156 -8.27 -10.48 9.87
N LEU A 157 -7.73 -9.81 8.86
CA LEU A 157 -8.51 -8.84 8.12
C LEU A 157 -9.58 -9.59 7.30
N PRO A 158 -10.79 -9.04 7.21
CA PRO A 158 -11.80 -9.61 6.33
C PRO A 158 -11.27 -9.61 4.89
N PRO A 159 -11.70 -10.58 4.06
CA PRO A 159 -11.34 -10.62 2.65
C PRO A 159 -11.68 -9.29 1.97
N ILE A 160 -10.76 -8.77 1.17
CA ILE A 160 -10.94 -7.54 0.42
C ILE A 160 -11.41 -7.91 -0.99
N PRO A 161 -12.69 -7.71 -1.34
CA PRO A 161 -13.16 -7.99 -2.68
C PRO A 161 -12.58 -6.99 -3.69
N VAL A 162 -12.06 -7.50 -4.79
CA VAL A 162 -11.63 -6.69 -5.92
C VAL A 162 -12.78 -6.65 -6.93
N ARG A 163 -13.48 -5.55 -7.00
CA ARG A 163 -14.64 -5.39 -7.85
C ARG A 163 -14.29 -5.45 -9.34
N ASN A 164 -15.13 -6.13 -10.08
CA ASN A 164 -14.97 -6.30 -11.54
C ASN A 164 -15.87 -5.34 -12.34
N ASP A 165 -16.52 -4.40 -11.66
CA ASP A 165 -17.46 -3.51 -12.28
C ASP A 165 -16.77 -2.63 -13.33
N LYS A 166 -17.33 -2.61 -14.51
CA LYS A 166 -16.98 -1.60 -15.53
C LYS A 166 -17.61 -0.28 -15.06
N TYR A 167 -16.78 0.73 -14.83
CA TYR A 167 -17.24 2.10 -14.61
C TYR A 167 -17.68 2.75 -15.90
#